data_12caab7c672da9762874b18c41a4f2ca
#
_entry.id   12caab7c672da9762874b18c41a4f2ca
#
_cell.length_a   1.000
_cell.length_b   1.000
_cell.length_c   1.000
_cell.angle_alpha   90.00
_cell.angle_beta   90.00
_cell.angle_gamma   90.00
#
_symmetry.space_group_name_H-M   'P 1'
#
loop_
_entity.id
_entity.type
_entity.pdbx_description
1 polymer ?
#
loop_
_entity_poly.entity_id
_entity_poly.type
_entity_poly.pdbx_seq_one_letter_code
_entity_poly.pdbx_strand_id
1 'polypeptide(L)'
;MVDKFDVETSSDSMLTAGDPVTLVADPKWAEKSPWYGGGRYEIHLLNITKEPIRVKDFSCAVPANWTKVTDGNSKFSSLTFVTGNVTGKIKSENWASLVPAEGELVYVLECTWPGEKPDGTPTDLKFDGKAVTFDYPTKPTKPTGMKVEQAMGRSLHLSWTASTDKVAVIGYTVKLWPKDQPNKPLTIPTRGTYAIVGGLTPSTDYVVQVQARNAANKLSDWSDELPANSGKAIGERLPWDVPVMPFIDYAGRTTTNPTHYNQITPIAQGTNVRGVSLGFVTMTDTSTEPSWGAFPTLKALDGSHNKDDVAAFVQLGGTAVISMGGWNNHIPELIVKDEDKVYGWYSSILDAYAVERVDFDIEGNAQQNQEFLGRHLRIVTRLLKACPDLRISYTLPVDAGREARPEDVDGPDDPNDKSDPTPELTPTGGYVAGFNVNGKAFLRMLATYGITPSLVNGMVMTMGNKDRPQGTEAIITLKYMQRDLKLRFPHLTDQQTWSRIGACPMYGINDGGEKFTLKNMEELVAFAIQKEIGSVGGWSANRDWHSNREKEGCKIGGGDIYNCTWMDQKPGDFLKIAAKFIKK
;
A
#
# COMPACT_ATOMS: atom_id res chain seq x y z
N MET A 1 20.11 -7.79 1.78
CA MET A 1 21.37 -7.55 1.08
C MET A 1 20.96 -7.21 -0.34
N VAL A 2 20.90 -5.93 -0.66
CA VAL A 2 20.82 -5.49 -2.05
C VAL A 2 22.21 -5.81 -2.57
N ASP A 3 22.29 -6.77 -3.50
CA ASP A 3 23.52 -7.01 -4.21
C ASP A 3 23.95 -5.69 -4.84
N LYS A 4 25.03 -5.16 -4.31
CA LYS A 4 25.82 -4.17 -5.04
C LYS A 4 26.25 -4.89 -6.32
N PHE A 5 25.65 -4.50 -7.43
CA PHE A 5 26.26 -4.73 -8.71
C PHE A 5 27.57 -3.94 -8.72
N ASP A 6 28.65 -4.56 -8.28
CA ASP A 6 30.00 -4.15 -8.69
C ASP A 6 30.04 -4.38 -10.20
N VAL A 7 29.78 -3.29 -10.93
CA VAL A 7 30.01 -3.25 -12.35
C VAL A 7 31.53 -3.28 -12.50
N GLU A 8 32.11 -4.48 -12.68
CA GLU A 8 33.40 -4.58 -13.31
C GLU A 8 33.29 -3.84 -14.64
N THR A 9 34.15 -2.88 -14.85
CA THR A 9 34.26 -2.08 -16.04
C THR A 9 34.70 -2.96 -17.21
N SER A 10 33.74 -3.67 -17.82
CA SER A 10 33.90 -4.13 -19.20
C SER A 10 33.98 -2.85 -20.06
N SER A 11 34.95 -2.79 -20.96
CA SER A 11 35.14 -1.67 -21.87
C SER A 11 33.80 -1.32 -22.53
N ASP A 12 33.22 -0.18 -22.13
CA ASP A 12 31.97 0.32 -22.73
C ASP A 12 32.11 0.32 -24.25
N SER A 13 31.38 -0.53 -24.96
CA SER A 13 31.40 -0.57 -26.41
C SER A 13 30.80 0.74 -26.92
N MET A 14 31.62 1.51 -27.61
CA MET A 14 31.16 2.71 -28.33
C MET A 14 30.62 2.31 -29.69
N LEU A 15 29.49 2.88 -30.10
CA LEU A 15 28.96 2.70 -31.44
C LEU A 15 29.96 3.23 -32.45
N THR A 16 30.40 2.38 -33.41
CA THR A 16 31.23 2.79 -34.56
C THR A 16 30.41 2.77 -35.85
N ALA A 17 30.73 3.62 -36.80
CA ALA A 17 29.98 3.69 -38.08
C ALA A 17 30.12 2.36 -38.84
N GLY A 18 28.97 1.68 -39.12
CA GLY A 18 28.94 0.40 -39.83
C GLY A 18 28.60 -0.81 -38.96
N ASP A 19 28.48 -0.66 -37.61
CA ASP A 19 28.05 -1.75 -36.73
C ASP A 19 26.58 -2.15 -36.97
N PRO A 20 26.19 -3.40 -36.71
CA PRO A 20 24.80 -3.80 -36.78
C PRO A 20 23.94 -2.95 -35.82
N VAL A 21 22.66 -2.79 -36.12
CA VAL A 21 21.72 -2.05 -35.28
C VAL A 21 21.71 -2.69 -33.91
N THR A 22 22.16 -1.94 -32.90
CA THR A 22 22.22 -2.39 -31.49
C THR A 22 21.29 -1.58 -30.58
N LEU A 23 20.83 -0.45 -31.07
CA LEU A 23 19.87 0.43 -30.40
C LEU A 23 18.64 0.65 -31.27
N VAL A 24 17.49 0.72 -30.62
CA VAL A 24 16.19 1.03 -31.25
C VAL A 24 15.57 2.17 -30.47
N ALA A 25 14.90 3.11 -31.12
CA ALA A 25 14.18 4.18 -30.45
C ALA A 25 12.67 4.06 -30.65
N ASP A 26 11.92 4.25 -29.57
CA ASP A 26 10.46 4.35 -29.55
C ASP A 26 10.05 5.79 -29.18
N PRO A 27 9.89 6.69 -30.16
CA PRO A 27 9.50 8.06 -29.89
C PRO A 27 7.98 8.18 -29.74
N LYS A 28 7.53 8.78 -28.65
CA LYS A 28 6.10 8.97 -28.37
C LYS A 28 5.81 10.20 -27.52
N TRP A 29 4.59 10.69 -27.57
CA TRP A 29 4.11 11.68 -26.61
C TRP A 29 3.99 11.06 -25.23
N ALA A 30 4.41 11.78 -24.18
CA ALA A 30 4.18 11.36 -22.80
C ALA A 30 2.69 11.31 -22.49
N GLU A 31 2.27 10.39 -21.62
CA GLU A 31 0.84 10.14 -21.31
C GLU A 31 0.05 11.38 -20.86
N LYS A 32 0.70 12.30 -20.16
CA LYS A 32 0.09 13.57 -19.68
C LYS A 32 0.36 14.77 -20.60
N SER A 33 0.69 14.52 -21.86
CA SER A 33 0.98 15.50 -22.89
C SER A 33 0.06 15.28 -24.11
N PRO A 34 -0.24 16.31 -24.88
CA PRO A 34 0.22 17.69 -24.78
C PRO A 34 -0.66 18.57 -23.88
N TRP A 35 -0.12 19.72 -23.45
CA TRP A 35 -0.89 20.84 -22.92
C TRP A 35 -1.04 21.95 -23.98
N TYR A 36 -1.84 22.97 -23.71
CA TYR A 36 -2.03 24.07 -24.65
C TYR A 36 -0.69 24.78 -24.94
N GLY A 37 -0.29 24.82 -26.21
CA GLY A 37 0.94 25.46 -26.67
C GLY A 37 2.25 24.74 -26.34
N GLY A 38 2.20 23.50 -25.81
CA GLY A 38 3.41 22.74 -25.50
C GLY A 38 3.15 21.29 -25.17
N GLY A 39 4.22 20.54 -24.89
CA GLY A 39 4.14 19.13 -24.53
C GLY A 39 5.49 18.50 -24.22
N ARG A 40 5.43 17.24 -23.74
CA ARG A 40 6.59 16.38 -23.53
C ARG A 40 6.62 15.29 -24.58
N TYR A 41 7.79 15.10 -25.18
CA TYR A 41 8.04 14.04 -26.12
C TYR A 41 9.12 13.11 -25.59
N GLU A 42 8.78 11.84 -25.41
CA GLU A 42 9.69 10.82 -24.89
C GLU A 42 10.36 10.05 -26.01
N ILE A 43 11.65 9.80 -25.85
CA ILE A 43 12.44 8.94 -26.73
C ILE A 43 12.96 7.79 -25.90
N HIS A 44 12.33 6.65 -26.02
CA HIS A 44 12.72 5.41 -25.34
C HIS A 44 13.83 4.75 -26.17
N LEU A 45 15.08 4.93 -25.76
CA LEU A 45 16.24 4.32 -26.41
C LEU A 45 16.45 2.91 -25.83
N LEU A 46 16.27 1.91 -26.66
CA LEU A 46 16.27 0.50 -26.30
C LEU A 46 17.57 -0.16 -26.75
N ASN A 47 18.29 -0.78 -25.82
CA ASN A 47 19.44 -1.62 -26.12
C ASN A 47 18.96 -3.06 -26.30
N ILE A 48 19.12 -3.59 -27.51
CA ILE A 48 18.71 -4.96 -27.87
C ILE A 48 19.84 -5.98 -27.71
N THR A 49 20.97 -5.56 -27.14
CA THR A 49 22.13 -6.43 -26.91
C THR A 49 22.27 -6.84 -25.45
N LYS A 50 23.12 -7.84 -25.18
CA LYS A 50 23.41 -8.32 -23.83
C LYS A 50 24.47 -7.49 -23.09
N GLU A 51 25.05 -6.49 -23.75
CA GLU A 51 26.05 -5.59 -23.17
C GLU A 51 25.52 -4.18 -23.05
N PRO A 52 25.84 -3.43 -22.00
CA PRO A 52 25.43 -2.04 -21.88
C PRO A 52 26.08 -1.18 -22.95
N ILE A 53 25.37 -0.20 -23.49
CA ILE A 53 25.83 0.71 -24.55
C ILE A 53 25.85 2.14 -24.02
N ARG A 54 27.01 2.80 -24.18
CA ARG A 54 27.15 4.23 -23.84
C ARG A 54 26.89 5.11 -25.06
N VAL A 55 26.07 6.15 -24.87
CA VAL A 55 25.78 7.16 -25.87
C VAL A 55 26.24 8.54 -25.40
N LYS A 56 26.67 9.42 -26.33
CA LYS A 56 27.23 10.74 -26.03
C LYS A 56 26.52 11.87 -26.74
N ASP A 57 26.11 11.63 -27.97
CA ASP A 57 25.56 12.63 -28.88
C ASP A 57 24.15 12.26 -29.30
N PHE A 58 23.31 13.28 -29.41
CA PHE A 58 21.92 13.14 -29.84
C PHE A 58 21.60 14.16 -30.93
N SER A 59 20.84 13.77 -31.95
CA SER A 59 20.23 14.69 -32.90
C SER A 59 18.91 14.14 -33.46
N CYS A 60 17.99 15.03 -33.81
CA CYS A 60 16.76 14.70 -34.53
C CYS A 60 16.24 15.90 -35.31
N ALA A 61 15.46 15.65 -36.36
CA ALA A 61 14.59 16.64 -36.97
C ALA A 61 13.26 16.72 -36.17
N VAL A 62 12.68 17.92 -36.04
CA VAL A 62 11.41 18.16 -35.35
C VAL A 62 10.47 18.97 -36.24
N PRO A 63 9.14 18.95 -35.98
CA PRO A 63 8.19 19.77 -36.73
C PRO A 63 8.61 21.24 -36.79
N ALA A 64 8.51 21.84 -37.98
CA ALA A 64 9.00 23.20 -38.23
C ALA A 64 8.30 24.30 -37.44
N ASN A 65 7.10 24.03 -36.94
CA ASN A 65 6.33 24.95 -36.09
C ASN A 65 6.66 24.85 -34.58
N TRP A 66 7.60 23.98 -34.18
CA TRP A 66 8.11 24.05 -32.82
C TRP A 66 8.95 25.32 -32.64
N THR A 67 8.72 26.00 -31.50
CA THR A 67 9.37 27.29 -31.21
C THR A 67 10.43 27.20 -30.15
N LYS A 68 10.40 26.13 -29.33
CA LYS A 68 11.39 25.86 -28.29
C LYS A 68 11.48 24.37 -28.02
N VAL A 69 12.68 23.89 -27.72
CA VAL A 69 12.92 22.55 -27.19
C VAL A 69 13.92 22.66 -26.04
N THR A 70 13.59 22.00 -24.91
CA THR A 70 14.44 21.92 -23.71
C THR A 70 14.53 20.50 -23.21
N ASP A 71 15.51 20.22 -22.35
CA ASP A 71 15.70 18.94 -21.69
C ASP A 71 14.68 18.76 -20.56
N GLY A 72 13.77 17.82 -20.73
CA GLY A 72 12.67 17.55 -19.78
C GLY A 72 13.03 16.61 -18.63
N ASN A 73 14.20 15.93 -18.66
CA ASN A 73 14.63 15.02 -17.59
C ASN A 73 16.12 15.11 -17.24
N SER A 74 16.72 16.23 -17.55
CA SER A 74 18.10 16.61 -17.16
C SER A 74 19.21 15.69 -17.66
N LYS A 75 19.00 14.96 -18.76
CA LYS A 75 19.99 14.03 -19.32
C LYS A 75 21.00 14.65 -20.27
N PHE A 76 20.77 15.88 -20.74
CA PHE A 76 21.69 16.56 -21.62
C PHE A 76 22.61 17.54 -20.85
N SER A 77 23.88 17.57 -21.19
CA SER A 77 24.82 18.61 -20.76
C SER A 77 24.65 19.89 -21.57
N SER A 78 24.24 19.75 -22.85
CA SER A 78 23.80 20.84 -23.70
C SER A 78 22.73 20.34 -24.68
N LEU A 79 21.71 21.17 -24.91
CA LEU A 79 20.69 20.93 -25.94
C LEU A 79 20.50 22.20 -26.73
N THR A 80 20.65 22.11 -28.03
CA THR A 80 20.52 23.23 -28.96
C THR A 80 19.37 22.96 -29.92
N PHE A 81 18.45 23.92 -29.99
CA PHE A 81 17.34 23.91 -30.93
C PHE A 81 17.57 25.01 -31.97
N VAL A 82 17.59 24.62 -33.23
CA VAL A 82 17.54 25.52 -34.38
C VAL A 82 16.37 25.07 -35.23
N THR A 83 15.56 25.98 -35.74
CA THR A 83 14.29 25.70 -36.42
C THR A 83 14.33 24.39 -37.22
N GLY A 84 13.50 23.44 -36.83
CA GLY A 84 13.39 22.12 -37.44
C GLY A 84 14.44 21.09 -37.01
N ASN A 85 15.43 21.45 -36.17
CA ASN A 85 16.48 20.51 -35.74
C ASN A 85 16.84 20.67 -34.27
N VAL A 86 17.12 19.54 -33.61
CA VAL A 86 17.63 19.47 -32.22
C VAL A 86 18.95 18.70 -32.24
N THR A 87 19.96 19.25 -31.56
CA THR A 87 21.22 18.56 -31.28
C THR A 87 21.55 18.65 -29.81
N GLY A 88 22.17 17.63 -29.24
CA GLY A 88 22.49 17.60 -27.82
C GLY A 88 23.74 16.80 -27.52
N LYS A 89 24.42 17.20 -26.43
CA LYS A 89 25.45 16.41 -25.74
C LYS A 89 24.84 15.78 -24.52
N ILE A 90 24.94 14.46 -24.40
CA ILE A 90 24.42 13.69 -23.28
C ILE A 90 25.43 13.79 -22.13
N LYS A 91 24.95 13.88 -20.90
CA LYS A 91 25.79 13.84 -19.70
C LYS A 91 26.53 12.51 -19.60
N SER A 92 27.77 12.54 -19.08
CA SER A 92 28.63 11.36 -19.00
C SER A 92 28.27 10.37 -17.92
N GLU A 93 27.43 10.76 -16.95
CA GLU A 93 26.98 9.91 -15.86
C GLU A 93 26.14 8.73 -16.35
N ASN A 94 26.29 7.56 -15.74
CA ASN A 94 25.64 6.32 -16.16
C ASN A 94 24.13 6.44 -16.29
N TRP A 95 23.47 7.14 -15.38
CA TRP A 95 22.01 7.35 -15.41
C TRP A 95 21.52 8.14 -16.63
N ALA A 96 22.41 8.88 -17.29
CA ALA A 96 22.07 9.70 -18.45
C ALA A 96 22.57 9.08 -19.77
N SER A 97 23.70 8.36 -19.77
CA SER A 97 24.42 7.93 -20.97
C SER A 97 24.51 6.41 -21.15
N LEU A 98 24.38 5.61 -20.11
CA LEU A 98 24.54 4.16 -20.19
C LEU A 98 23.17 3.49 -20.39
N VAL A 99 22.90 2.98 -21.59
CA VAL A 99 21.70 2.20 -21.89
C VAL A 99 21.93 0.77 -21.41
N PRO A 100 21.20 0.28 -20.40
CA PRO A 100 21.45 -1.05 -19.84
C PRO A 100 21.33 -2.16 -20.88
N ALA A 101 22.02 -3.26 -20.67
CA ALA A 101 21.85 -4.46 -21.49
C ALA A 101 20.38 -4.91 -21.46
N GLU A 102 19.83 -5.23 -22.63
CA GLU A 102 18.43 -5.66 -22.78
C GLU A 102 17.42 -4.70 -22.10
N GLY A 103 17.78 -3.42 -21.95
CA GLY A 103 17.02 -2.41 -21.22
C GLY A 103 16.81 -1.12 -22.00
N GLU A 104 16.23 -0.13 -21.34
CA GLU A 104 15.93 1.16 -21.95
C GLU A 104 16.49 2.35 -21.16
N LEU A 105 16.70 3.46 -21.87
CA LEU A 105 16.99 4.77 -21.32
C LEU A 105 16.08 5.79 -21.99
N VAL A 106 15.31 6.54 -21.19
CA VAL A 106 14.33 7.49 -21.69
C VAL A 106 14.92 8.90 -21.70
N TYR A 107 14.89 9.57 -22.84
CA TYR A 107 15.18 11.00 -22.98
C TYR A 107 13.87 11.76 -23.17
N VAL A 108 13.72 12.91 -22.54
CA VAL A 108 12.50 13.72 -22.60
C VAL A 108 12.82 15.08 -23.19
N LEU A 109 12.13 15.43 -24.26
CA LEU A 109 12.15 16.75 -24.84
C LEU A 109 10.89 17.51 -24.43
N GLU A 110 11.03 18.64 -23.75
CA GLU A 110 9.94 19.59 -23.54
C GLU A 110 9.92 20.56 -24.72
N CYS A 111 8.79 20.65 -25.39
CA CYS A 111 8.63 21.44 -26.61
C CYS A 111 7.44 22.39 -26.50
N THR A 112 7.54 23.52 -27.19
CA THR A 112 6.45 24.49 -27.29
C THR A 112 6.18 24.81 -28.76
N TRP A 113 4.93 25.18 -29.05
CA TRP A 113 4.47 25.59 -30.39
C TRP A 113 3.33 26.62 -30.24
N PRO A 114 3.09 27.47 -31.25
CA PRO A 114 1.95 28.37 -31.30
C PRO A 114 0.68 27.60 -31.73
N GLY A 115 -0.42 27.78 -31.02
CA GLY A 115 -1.72 27.24 -31.42
C GLY A 115 -1.92 25.75 -31.13
N GLU A 116 -2.57 25.05 -32.06
CA GLU A 116 -2.89 23.63 -31.91
C GLU A 116 -1.66 22.74 -32.00
N LYS A 117 -1.77 21.53 -31.43
CA LYS A 117 -0.70 20.53 -31.49
C LYS A 117 -0.28 20.28 -32.95
N PRO A 118 1.03 20.34 -33.26
CA PRO A 118 1.50 20.10 -34.63
C PRO A 118 1.24 18.64 -35.04
N ASP A 119 0.88 18.47 -36.29
CA ASP A 119 0.93 17.17 -36.95
C ASP A 119 2.40 16.76 -37.15
N GLY A 120 2.74 15.58 -36.69
CA GLY A 120 4.07 15.02 -36.83
C GLY A 120 4.81 14.82 -35.51
N THR A 121 5.84 14.01 -35.63
CA THR A 121 6.71 13.60 -34.51
C THR A 121 8.15 13.89 -34.89
N PRO A 122 9.11 13.95 -33.96
CA PRO A 122 10.53 13.97 -34.32
C PRO A 122 10.90 12.83 -35.26
N THR A 123 11.73 13.13 -36.24
CA THR A 123 12.26 12.20 -37.25
C THR A 123 13.78 12.25 -37.24
N ASP A 124 14.42 11.40 -38.03
CA ASP A 124 15.89 11.35 -38.18
C ASP A 124 16.64 11.27 -36.84
N LEU A 125 16.09 10.49 -35.90
CA LEU A 125 16.75 10.30 -34.62
C LEU A 125 18.11 9.63 -34.81
N LYS A 126 19.14 10.24 -34.22
CA LYS A 126 20.51 9.72 -34.22
C LYS A 126 21.11 9.79 -32.82
N PHE A 127 21.78 8.71 -32.43
CA PHE A 127 22.69 8.68 -31.31
C PHE A 127 24.09 8.36 -31.79
N ASP A 128 25.08 9.18 -31.38
CA ASP A 128 26.45 9.11 -31.83
C ASP A 128 26.58 9.11 -33.39
N GLY A 129 25.74 9.91 -34.03
CA GLY A 129 25.72 10.04 -35.51
C GLY A 129 25.04 8.89 -36.26
N LYS A 130 24.63 7.80 -35.58
CA LYS A 130 23.94 6.67 -36.20
C LYS A 130 22.42 6.85 -36.14
N ALA A 131 21.76 6.61 -37.26
CA ALA A 131 20.31 6.59 -37.31
C ALA A 131 19.77 5.45 -36.43
N VAL A 132 18.79 5.80 -35.60
CA VAL A 132 18.08 4.87 -34.75
C VAL A 132 16.63 4.83 -35.20
N THR A 133 16.19 3.71 -35.74
CA THR A 133 14.84 3.55 -36.28
C THR A 133 14.08 2.53 -35.43
N PHE A 134 12.77 2.76 -35.30
CA PHE A 134 11.86 1.83 -34.67
C PHE A 134 11.29 0.85 -35.71
N ASP A 135 12.11 -0.06 -36.21
CA ASP A 135 11.62 -1.18 -37.02
C ASP A 135 12.40 -2.46 -36.70
N TYR A 136 11.90 -3.17 -35.66
CA TYR A 136 12.47 -4.46 -35.29
C TYR A 136 11.53 -5.58 -35.76
N PRO A 137 12.04 -6.54 -36.58
CA PRO A 137 11.18 -7.48 -37.31
C PRO A 137 10.64 -8.64 -36.46
N THR A 138 11.22 -8.91 -35.32
CA THR A 138 10.81 -10.08 -34.51
C THR A 138 9.82 -9.71 -33.41
N LYS A 139 8.94 -10.65 -33.09
CA LYS A 139 8.02 -10.58 -31.97
C LYS A 139 8.34 -11.69 -30.98
N PRO A 140 7.99 -11.53 -29.67
CA PRO A 140 8.17 -12.59 -28.70
C PRO A 140 7.43 -13.86 -29.09
N THR A 141 7.90 -14.98 -28.58
CA THR A 141 7.12 -16.22 -28.64
C THR A 141 5.81 -16.07 -27.87
N LYS A 142 4.79 -16.76 -28.32
CA LYS A 142 3.50 -16.85 -27.63
C LYS A 142 3.71 -17.37 -26.21
N PRO A 143 3.15 -16.73 -25.15
CA PRO A 143 3.18 -17.28 -23.79
C PRO A 143 2.49 -18.65 -23.73
N THR A 144 3.07 -19.57 -22.96
CA THR A 144 2.59 -20.96 -22.82
C THR A 144 2.55 -21.35 -21.34
N GLY A 145 2.01 -22.54 -21.04
CA GLY A 145 2.01 -23.06 -19.67
C GLY A 145 1.22 -22.23 -18.67
N MET A 146 0.18 -21.52 -19.15
CA MET A 146 -0.68 -20.75 -18.26
C MET A 146 -1.42 -21.66 -17.28
N LYS A 147 -1.49 -21.24 -16.02
CA LYS A 147 -2.25 -21.92 -14.98
C LYS A 147 -2.81 -20.94 -13.94
N VAL A 148 -3.89 -21.37 -13.30
CA VAL A 148 -4.44 -20.73 -12.12
C VAL A 148 -3.72 -21.29 -10.90
N GLU A 149 -2.90 -20.48 -10.23
CA GLU A 149 -2.23 -20.86 -8.98
C GLU A 149 -3.21 -20.81 -7.80
N GLN A 150 -4.10 -19.80 -7.80
CA GLN A 150 -5.10 -19.62 -6.77
C GLN A 150 -6.35 -18.93 -7.34
N ALA A 151 -7.51 -19.36 -6.83
CA ALA A 151 -8.80 -18.73 -7.02
C ALA A 151 -9.35 -18.30 -5.64
N MET A 152 -9.51 -16.99 -5.43
CA MET A 152 -9.94 -16.40 -4.16
C MET A 152 -11.38 -15.88 -4.19
N GLY A 153 -12.11 -16.19 -5.26
CA GLY A 153 -13.43 -15.68 -5.53
C GLY A 153 -13.43 -14.29 -6.16
N ARG A 154 -12.78 -13.33 -5.55
CA ARG A 154 -12.67 -11.96 -6.07
C ARG A 154 -11.34 -11.68 -6.77
N SER A 155 -10.45 -12.66 -6.82
CA SER A 155 -9.20 -12.60 -7.59
C SER A 155 -8.80 -13.96 -8.15
N LEU A 156 -8.02 -13.92 -9.22
CA LEU A 156 -7.30 -15.05 -9.79
C LEU A 156 -5.81 -14.74 -9.76
N HIS A 157 -5.02 -15.66 -9.24
CA HIS A 157 -3.58 -15.62 -9.26
C HIS A 157 -3.11 -16.54 -10.38
N LEU A 158 -2.40 -15.98 -11.34
CA LEU A 158 -2.05 -16.61 -12.60
C LEU A 158 -0.54 -16.67 -12.77
N SER A 159 -0.05 -17.73 -13.37
CA SER A 159 1.33 -17.83 -13.82
C SER A 159 1.41 -18.43 -15.23
N TRP A 160 2.56 -18.22 -15.89
CA TRP A 160 2.85 -18.77 -17.21
C TRP A 160 4.35 -18.92 -17.43
N THR A 161 4.71 -19.65 -18.49
CA THR A 161 6.10 -19.78 -18.91
C THR A 161 6.54 -18.52 -19.64
N ALA A 162 7.76 -18.05 -19.33
CA ALA A 162 8.34 -16.88 -19.95
C ALA A 162 8.42 -17.02 -21.48
N SER A 163 8.01 -15.98 -22.19
CA SER A 163 8.26 -15.83 -23.62
C SER A 163 9.72 -15.51 -23.89
N THR A 164 10.20 -15.88 -25.05
CA THR A 164 11.55 -15.59 -25.54
C THR A 164 11.52 -14.75 -26.80
N ASP A 165 12.54 -13.92 -27.01
CA ASP A 165 12.79 -13.19 -28.24
C ASP A 165 14.30 -12.96 -28.37
N LYS A 166 14.72 -12.44 -29.52
CA LYS A 166 16.11 -11.94 -29.73
C LYS A 166 16.39 -10.66 -28.94
N VAL A 167 15.33 -9.88 -28.64
CA VAL A 167 15.37 -8.75 -27.72
C VAL A 167 14.67 -9.10 -26.43
N ALA A 168 14.99 -8.40 -25.33
CA ALA A 168 14.38 -8.64 -24.05
C ALA A 168 12.85 -8.58 -24.11
N VAL A 169 12.20 -9.55 -23.48
CA VAL A 169 10.76 -9.49 -23.17
C VAL A 169 10.60 -8.66 -21.90
N ILE A 170 10.02 -7.46 -22.03
CA ILE A 170 9.95 -6.46 -20.96
C ILE A 170 8.63 -6.48 -20.18
N GLY A 171 7.67 -7.30 -20.61
CA GLY A 171 6.40 -7.40 -19.91
C GLY A 171 5.35 -8.17 -20.66
N TYR A 172 4.19 -8.28 -20.01
CA TYR A 172 3.03 -9.01 -20.52
C TYR A 172 1.76 -8.19 -20.31
N THR A 173 0.73 -8.53 -21.07
CA THR A 173 -0.64 -8.10 -20.84
C THR A 173 -1.50 -9.31 -20.59
N VAL A 174 -2.13 -9.38 -19.43
CA VAL A 174 -3.18 -10.37 -19.15
C VAL A 174 -4.51 -9.79 -19.61
N LYS A 175 -5.27 -10.56 -20.37
CA LYS A 175 -6.64 -10.24 -20.79
C LYS A 175 -7.57 -11.30 -20.23
N LEU A 176 -8.67 -10.88 -19.59
CA LEU A 176 -9.62 -11.75 -18.93
C LEU A 176 -11.03 -11.21 -19.12
N TRP A 177 -11.99 -12.10 -19.34
CA TRP A 177 -13.42 -11.74 -19.46
C TRP A 177 -14.32 -12.85 -18.90
N PRO A 178 -15.52 -12.51 -18.37
CA PRO A 178 -16.53 -13.52 -18.05
C PRO A 178 -16.90 -14.30 -19.31
N LYS A 179 -17.01 -15.61 -19.19
CA LYS A 179 -17.26 -16.52 -20.34
C LYS A 179 -18.54 -16.16 -21.10
N ASP A 180 -19.54 -15.65 -20.40
CA ASP A 180 -20.82 -15.21 -20.95
C ASP A 180 -20.82 -13.74 -21.46
N GLN A 181 -19.73 -12.99 -21.23
CA GLN A 181 -19.59 -11.58 -21.62
C GLN A 181 -18.25 -11.29 -22.33
N PRO A 182 -17.99 -11.91 -23.49
CA PRO A 182 -16.69 -11.80 -24.18
C PRO A 182 -16.36 -10.37 -24.64
N ASN A 183 -17.34 -9.48 -24.71
CA ASN A 183 -17.16 -8.09 -25.14
C ASN A 183 -16.76 -7.15 -24.00
N LYS A 184 -16.53 -7.66 -22.78
CA LYS A 184 -16.10 -6.87 -21.60
C LYS A 184 -14.78 -7.39 -21.05
N PRO A 185 -13.68 -7.36 -21.82
CA PRO A 185 -12.39 -7.80 -21.31
C PRO A 185 -11.80 -6.78 -20.34
N LEU A 186 -11.25 -7.30 -19.25
CA LEU A 186 -10.31 -6.59 -18.39
C LEU A 186 -8.90 -6.87 -18.89
N THR A 187 -8.04 -5.86 -18.96
CA THR A 187 -6.63 -5.99 -19.34
C THR A 187 -5.72 -5.42 -18.25
N ILE A 188 -4.68 -6.17 -17.90
CA ILE A 188 -3.74 -5.81 -16.83
C ILE A 188 -2.32 -5.98 -17.33
N PRO A 189 -1.49 -4.93 -17.35
CA PRO A 189 -0.07 -5.03 -17.66
C PRO A 189 0.70 -5.62 -16.46
N THR A 190 1.72 -6.44 -16.74
CA THR A 190 2.66 -6.94 -15.73
C THR A 190 4.06 -7.08 -16.32
N ARG A 191 5.08 -7.02 -15.48
CA ARG A 191 6.48 -7.19 -15.91
C ARG A 191 6.96 -8.64 -15.81
N GLY A 192 6.43 -9.41 -14.87
CA GLY A 192 6.82 -10.81 -14.64
C GLY A 192 5.89 -11.81 -15.31
N THR A 193 6.15 -13.09 -15.07
CA THR A 193 5.35 -14.24 -15.53
C THR A 193 4.26 -14.65 -14.56
N TYR A 194 3.84 -13.72 -13.73
CA TYR A 194 2.81 -13.87 -12.71
C TYR A 194 1.93 -12.63 -12.65
N ALA A 195 0.64 -12.81 -12.46
CA ALA A 195 -0.30 -11.71 -12.27
C ALA A 195 -1.38 -12.07 -11.25
N ILE A 196 -1.84 -11.07 -10.52
CA ILE A 196 -3.02 -11.16 -9.68
C ILE A 196 -4.09 -10.25 -10.29
N VAL A 197 -5.22 -10.85 -10.67
CA VAL A 197 -6.35 -10.14 -11.26
C VAL A 197 -7.46 -10.06 -10.24
N GLY A 198 -7.66 -8.86 -9.68
CA GLY A 198 -8.70 -8.58 -8.68
C GLY A 198 -9.99 -8.03 -9.28
N GLY A 199 -10.98 -7.76 -8.41
CA GLY A 199 -12.27 -7.17 -8.80
C GLY A 199 -13.24 -8.16 -9.47
N LEU A 200 -13.01 -9.46 -9.33
CA LEU A 200 -13.81 -10.51 -9.96
C LEU A 200 -15.11 -10.79 -9.20
N THR A 201 -16.10 -11.31 -9.91
CA THR A 201 -17.31 -11.88 -9.32
C THR A 201 -17.02 -13.30 -8.86
N PRO A 202 -17.34 -13.67 -7.61
CA PRO A 202 -17.15 -15.02 -7.11
C PRO A 202 -17.96 -16.07 -7.88
N SER A 203 -17.44 -17.31 -7.88
CA SER A 203 -18.07 -18.48 -8.52
C SER A 203 -18.43 -18.28 -10.00
N THR A 204 -17.65 -17.47 -10.69
CA THR A 204 -17.88 -17.10 -12.09
C THR A 204 -16.81 -17.71 -13.00
N ASP A 205 -17.24 -18.23 -14.15
CA ASP A 205 -16.34 -18.72 -15.19
C ASP A 205 -15.78 -17.56 -16.01
N TYR A 206 -14.47 -17.55 -16.15
CA TYR A 206 -13.69 -16.60 -16.93
C TYR A 206 -12.89 -17.30 -18.01
N VAL A 207 -12.51 -16.56 -19.03
CA VAL A 207 -11.50 -16.95 -20.01
C VAL A 207 -10.32 -16.00 -19.88
N VAL A 208 -9.11 -16.55 -19.86
CA VAL A 208 -7.85 -15.78 -19.66
C VAL A 208 -6.92 -16.00 -20.84
N GLN A 209 -6.27 -14.94 -21.28
CA GLN A 209 -5.17 -14.97 -22.26
C GLN A 209 -4.06 -14.04 -21.81
N VAL A 210 -2.82 -14.32 -22.24
CA VAL A 210 -1.64 -13.51 -21.98
C VAL A 210 -0.91 -13.22 -23.28
N GLN A 211 -0.39 -12.01 -23.43
CA GLN A 211 0.40 -11.55 -24.55
C GLN A 211 1.71 -10.95 -24.06
N ALA A 212 2.84 -11.32 -24.65
CA ALA A 212 4.14 -10.77 -24.32
C ALA A 212 4.44 -9.52 -25.13
N ARG A 213 5.27 -8.63 -24.57
CA ARG A 213 5.80 -7.44 -25.23
C ARG A 213 7.33 -7.41 -25.07
N ASN A 214 8.06 -7.22 -26.17
CA ASN A 214 9.50 -7.05 -26.14
C ASN A 214 9.93 -5.59 -26.00
N ALA A 215 11.23 -5.37 -25.81
CA ALA A 215 11.83 -4.04 -25.68
C ALA A 215 11.65 -3.18 -26.95
N ALA A 216 11.48 -3.78 -28.11
CA ALA A 216 11.14 -3.08 -29.36
C ALA A 216 9.62 -2.84 -29.53
N ASN A 217 8.83 -3.00 -28.44
CA ASN A 217 7.39 -2.78 -28.40
C ASN A 217 6.57 -3.71 -29.32
N LYS A 218 7.17 -4.80 -29.82
CA LYS A 218 6.46 -5.81 -30.61
C LYS A 218 5.72 -6.77 -29.69
N LEU A 219 4.50 -7.12 -30.08
CA LEU A 219 3.62 -8.00 -29.32
C LEU A 219 3.66 -9.42 -29.88
N SER A 220 3.66 -10.41 -28.99
CA SER A 220 3.45 -11.82 -29.38
C SER A 220 2.01 -12.03 -29.87
N ASP A 221 1.73 -13.23 -30.37
CA ASP A 221 0.36 -13.72 -30.43
C ASP A 221 -0.15 -13.91 -28.99
N TRP A 222 -1.47 -13.84 -28.81
CA TRP A 222 -2.11 -14.20 -27.55
C TRP A 222 -1.87 -15.68 -27.24
N SER A 223 -1.70 -16.02 -25.97
CA SER A 223 -1.69 -17.42 -25.51
C SER A 223 -2.98 -18.15 -25.93
N ASP A 224 -2.98 -19.46 -25.83
CA ASP A 224 -4.22 -20.22 -25.87
C ASP A 224 -5.13 -19.76 -24.73
N GLU A 225 -6.45 -19.92 -24.90
CA GLU A 225 -7.43 -19.59 -23.89
C GLU A 225 -7.32 -20.56 -22.70
N LEU A 226 -7.23 -19.99 -21.49
CA LEU A 226 -7.32 -20.75 -20.25
C LEU A 226 -8.71 -20.53 -19.64
N PRO A 227 -9.58 -21.55 -19.59
CA PRO A 227 -10.79 -21.52 -18.78
C PRO A 227 -10.41 -21.47 -17.30
N ALA A 228 -11.00 -20.55 -16.55
CA ALA A 228 -10.73 -20.36 -15.13
C ALA A 228 -12.03 -20.05 -14.39
N ASN A 229 -12.25 -20.67 -13.24
CA ASN A 229 -13.34 -20.31 -12.34
C ASN A 229 -12.77 -19.53 -11.16
N SER A 230 -13.37 -18.39 -10.83
CA SER A 230 -12.90 -17.55 -9.73
C SER A 230 -13.02 -18.21 -8.35
N GLY A 231 -13.83 -19.23 -8.22
CA GLY A 231 -14.08 -19.94 -6.97
C GLY A 231 -14.96 -19.15 -5.99
N LYS A 232 -15.17 -19.71 -4.82
CA LYS A 232 -15.89 -19.03 -3.72
C LYS A 232 -15.04 -17.88 -3.17
N ALA A 233 -15.71 -16.88 -2.61
CA ALA A 233 -15.04 -15.75 -1.95
C ALA A 233 -14.34 -16.19 -0.66
N ILE A 234 -13.10 -16.62 -0.75
CA ILE A 234 -12.28 -17.08 0.39
C ILE A 234 -11.73 -15.88 1.17
N GLY A 235 -11.33 -14.83 0.47
CA GLY A 235 -10.76 -13.62 1.06
C GLY A 235 -11.80 -12.65 1.67
N GLU A 236 -13.11 -12.91 1.50
CA GLU A 236 -14.14 -12.07 2.07
C GLU A 236 -14.41 -12.50 3.52
N ARG A 237 -14.00 -11.68 4.45
CA ARG A 237 -14.13 -11.96 5.87
C ARG A 237 -15.48 -11.52 6.43
N LEU A 238 -15.93 -12.24 7.45
CA LEU A 238 -17.05 -11.78 8.27
C LEU A 238 -16.75 -10.38 8.82
N PRO A 239 -17.77 -9.55 9.04
CA PRO A 239 -17.58 -8.27 9.71
C PRO A 239 -16.93 -8.48 11.09
N TRP A 240 -16.24 -7.44 11.56
CA TRP A 240 -15.62 -7.46 12.87
C TRP A 240 -16.65 -7.64 13.99
N ASP A 241 -16.33 -8.48 14.94
CA ASP A 241 -17.25 -8.84 16.03
C ASP A 241 -16.73 -8.42 17.43
N VAL A 242 -15.72 -7.55 17.46
CA VAL A 242 -15.19 -6.94 18.68
C VAL A 242 -15.54 -5.46 18.70
N PRO A 243 -16.73 -5.07 19.16
CA PRO A 243 -17.22 -3.70 19.04
C PRO A 243 -16.40 -2.70 19.85
N VAL A 244 -15.83 -3.09 20.97
CA VAL A 244 -14.95 -2.25 21.79
C VAL A 244 -13.59 -2.91 21.86
N MET A 245 -12.57 -2.27 21.26
CA MET A 245 -11.23 -2.85 21.09
C MET A 245 -10.14 -1.81 21.37
N PRO A 246 -9.97 -1.36 22.63
CA PRO A 246 -8.82 -0.53 22.96
C PRO A 246 -7.53 -1.37 22.87
N PHE A 247 -6.45 -0.69 22.50
CA PHE A 247 -5.12 -1.27 22.57
C PHE A 247 -4.61 -1.33 24.01
N ILE A 248 -3.87 -2.38 24.30
CA ILE A 248 -3.05 -2.50 25.51
C ILE A 248 -1.61 -2.64 25.05
N ASP A 249 -0.72 -1.78 25.52
CA ASP A 249 0.73 -1.99 25.39
C ASP A 249 1.13 -3.18 26.27
N TYR A 250 1.03 -4.37 25.70
CA TYR A 250 1.12 -5.64 26.42
C TYR A 250 2.56 -6.02 26.76
N ALA A 251 3.52 -5.44 26.04
CA ALA A 251 4.95 -5.51 26.35
C ALA A 251 5.38 -4.38 27.32
N GLY A 252 4.54 -3.37 27.49
CA GLY A 252 4.82 -2.21 28.33
C GLY A 252 4.90 -2.59 29.80
N ARG A 253 5.93 -2.06 30.46
CA ARG A 253 6.13 -2.20 31.90
C ARG A 253 5.44 -1.06 32.62
N THR A 254 4.92 -1.33 33.82
CA THR A 254 4.48 -0.22 34.67
C THR A 254 5.70 0.56 35.15
N THR A 255 5.59 1.89 35.20
CA THR A 255 6.69 2.78 35.58
C THR A 255 7.22 2.55 37.00
N THR A 256 6.38 2.03 37.88
CA THR A 256 6.71 1.79 39.29
C THR A 256 7.18 0.36 39.59
N ASN A 257 6.95 -0.58 38.65
CA ASN A 257 7.40 -1.94 38.80
C ASN A 257 7.86 -2.51 37.45
N PRO A 258 9.18 -2.54 37.15
CA PRO A 258 9.72 -2.99 35.89
C PRO A 258 9.51 -4.50 35.62
N THR A 259 8.96 -5.26 36.57
CA THR A 259 8.59 -6.66 36.41
C THR A 259 7.09 -6.86 36.20
N HIS A 260 6.28 -5.81 36.37
CA HIS A 260 4.83 -5.86 36.12
C HIS A 260 4.51 -5.33 34.73
N TYR A 261 3.92 -6.18 33.94
CA TYR A 261 3.39 -5.86 32.61
C TYR A 261 1.92 -5.47 32.71
N ASN A 262 1.44 -4.69 31.74
CA ASN A 262 0.03 -4.38 31.64
C ASN A 262 -0.79 -5.67 31.47
N GLN A 263 -1.86 -5.82 32.22
CA GLN A 263 -2.74 -6.97 32.20
C GLN A 263 -4.15 -6.59 31.79
N ILE A 264 -4.84 -7.51 31.12
CA ILE A 264 -6.19 -7.32 30.59
C ILE A 264 -7.23 -7.40 31.70
N THR A 265 -7.14 -8.45 32.53
CA THR A 265 -8.19 -8.83 33.48
C THR A 265 -8.57 -7.72 34.46
N PRO A 266 -7.64 -7.01 35.12
CA PRO A 266 -7.98 -5.89 36.01
C PRO A 266 -8.69 -4.75 35.31
N ILE A 267 -8.25 -4.43 34.07
CA ILE A 267 -8.82 -3.37 33.21
C ILE A 267 -10.26 -3.74 32.86
N ALA A 268 -10.46 -4.95 32.35
CA ALA A 268 -11.78 -5.45 31.95
C ALA A 268 -12.79 -5.47 33.09
N GLN A 269 -12.37 -5.93 34.29
CA GLN A 269 -13.21 -5.94 35.47
C GLN A 269 -13.60 -4.53 35.94
N GLY A 270 -12.66 -3.58 35.87
CA GLY A 270 -12.88 -2.19 36.30
C GLY A 270 -13.66 -1.31 35.32
N THR A 271 -13.77 -1.70 34.05
CA THR A 271 -14.33 -0.86 32.98
C THR A 271 -15.48 -1.50 32.21
N ASN A 272 -15.72 -2.79 32.38
CA ASN A 272 -16.66 -3.59 31.60
C ASN A 272 -16.32 -3.73 30.11
N VAL A 273 -15.06 -3.46 29.69
CA VAL A 273 -14.57 -3.73 28.34
C VAL A 273 -14.53 -5.24 28.10
N ARG A 274 -14.97 -5.69 26.93
CA ARG A 274 -15.03 -7.12 26.55
C ARG A 274 -14.23 -7.43 25.28
N GLY A 275 -13.50 -6.48 24.73
CA GLY A 275 -12.55 -6.69 23.64
C GLY A 275 -11.28 -5.90 23.88
N VAL A 276 -10.14 -6.43 23.46
CA VAL A 276 -8.85 -5.73 23.54
C VAL A 276 -7.97 -6.11 22.35
N SER A 277 -7.13 -5.16 21.90
CA SER A 277 -6.03 -5.43 21.00
C SER A 277 -4.71 -5.39 21.77
N LEU A 278 -3.95 -6.48 21.70
CA LEU A 278 -2.71 -6.63 22.45
C LEU A 278 -1.53 -6.17 21.56
N GLY A 279 -0.97 -5.04 21.85
CA GLY A 279 0.15 -4.45 21.11
C GLY A 279 1.48 -4.73 21.81
N PHE A 280 2.53 -5.07 21.16
CA PHE A 280 2.63 -5.56 19.78
C PHE A 280 3.59 -6.74 19.74
N VAL A 281 3.33 -7.71 18.86
CA VAL A 281 4.34 -8.71 18.50
C VAL A 281 5.17 -8.16 17.36
N THR A 282 6.47 -8.03 17.58
CA THR A 282 7.38 -7.32 16.68
C THR A 282 8.78 -7.95 16.66
N MET A 283 9.64 -7.44 15.77
CA MET A 283 11.06 -7.75 15.66
C MET A 283 11.90 -6.49 15.54
N THR A 284 13.17 -6.58 15.94
CA THR A 284 14.23 -5.63 15.54
C THR A 284 15.09 -6.25 14.43
N ASP A 285 15.99 -5.47 13.84
CA ASP A 285 16.94 -5.95 12.82
C ASP A 285 17.83 -7.11 13.32
N THR A 286 17.99 -7.25 14.64
CA THR A 286 18.81 -8.28 15.27
C THR A 286 18.02 -9.44 15.86
N SER A 287 16.69 -9.38 15.83
CA SER A 287 15.83 -10.44 16.37
C SER A 287 15.90 -11.70 15.50
N THR A 288 15.91 -12.86 16.14
CA THR A 288 15.88 -14.18 15.46
C THR A 288 14.47 -14.74 15.31
N GLU A 289 13.53 -14.24 16.13
CA GLU A 289 12.12 -14.60 16.16
C GLU A 289 11.28 -13.43 16.70
N PRO A 290 9.98 -13.35 16.38
CA PRO A 290 9.10 -12.32 16.92
C PRO A 290 8.83 -12.54 18.41
N SER A 291 8.70 -11.41 19.13
CA SER A 291 8.40 -11.39 20.55
C SER A 291 7.60 -10.14 20.92
N TRP A 292 6.98 -10.11 22.08
CA TRP A 292 6.26 -8.93 22.53
C TRP A 292 7.21 -7.75 22.73
N GLY A 293 6.92 -6.64 22.03
CA GLY A 293 7.74 -5.44 22.00
C GLY A 293 9.16 -5.64 21.49
N ALA A 294 9.42 -6.74 20.77
CA ALA A 294 10.75 -7.22 20.37
C ALA A 294 11.70 -7.53 21.56
N PHE A 295 11.13 -7.80 22.75
CA PHE A 295 11.92 -8.25 23.91
C PHE A 295 12.07 -9.79 23.87
N PRO A 296 13.28 -10.36 23.69
CA PRO A 296 13.47 -11.80 23.52
C PRO A 296 12.99 -12.64 24.72
N THR A 297 12.89 -12.02 25.90
CA THR A 297 12.38 -12.66 27.13
C THR A 297 10.85 -12.74 27.18
N LEU A 298 10.14 -11.95 26.35
CA LEU A 298 8.67 -11.91 26.28
C LEU A 298 8.21 -12.72 25.08
N LYS A 299 8.37 -14.03 25.17
CA LYS A 299 8.10 -14.95 24.06
C LYS A 299 6.66 -14.96 23.64
N ALA A 300 6.41 -14.81 22.34
CA ALA A 300 5.10 -14.86 21.73
C ALA A 300 4.76 -16.25 21.16
N LEU A 301 5.75 -16.95 20.60
CA LEU A 301 5.53 -18.20 19.85
C LEU A 301 4.97 -19.36 20.68
N ASP A 302 5.31 -19.43 21.95
CA ASP A 302 4.87 -20.48 22.87
C ASP A 302 3.82 -20.00 23.90
N GLY A 303 3.43 -18.72 23.80
CA GLY A 303 2.46 -18.10 24.71
C GLY A 303 2.99 -17.93 26.15
N SER A 304 4.29 -18.12 26.42
CA SER A 304 4.84 -18.04 27.79
C SER A 304 4.72 -16.63 28.39
N HIS A 305 4.55 -15.58 27.56
CA HIS A 305 4.21 -14.26 28.06
C HIS A 305 2.70 -14.10 28.23
N ASN A 306 2.23 -14.13 29.46
CA ASN A 306 0.88 -13.77 29.91
C ASN A 306 -0.31 -14.48 29.22
N LYS A 307 -0.14 -15.67 28.63
CA LYS A 307 -1.28 -16.41 28.04
C LYS A 307 -2.40 -16.69 29.04
N ASP A 308 -2.07 -16.84 30.33
CA ASP A 308 -3.05 -17.10 31.39
C ASP A 308 -3.95 -15.88 31.65
N ASP A 309 -3.44 -14.65 31.47
CA ASP A 309 -4.23 -13.42 31.51
C ASP A 309 -5.22 -13.34 30.33
N VAL A 310 -4.78 -13.75 29.13
CA VAL A 310 -5.67 -13.88 27.96
C VAL A 310 -6.75 -14.92 28.23
N ALA A 311 -6.39 -16.09 28.74
CA ALA A 311 -7.34 -17.16 29.07
C ALA A 311 -8.35 -16.70 30.13
N ALA A 312 -7.89 -16.02 31.19
CA ALA A 312 -8.76 -15.46 32.22
C ALA A 312 -9.73 -14.42 31.65
N PHE A 313 -9.26 -13.56 30.75
CA PHE A 313 -10.11 -12.59 30.09
C PHE A 313 -11.18 -13.25 29.21
N VAL A 314 -10.83 -14.29 28.47
CA VAL A 314 -11.78 -15.07 27.65
C VAL A 314 -12.83 -15.75 28.53
N GLN A 315 -12.45 -16.27 29.72
CA GLN A 315 -13.39 -16.84 30.69
C GLN A 315 -14.39 -15.79 31.23
N LEU A 316 -14.03 -14.52 31.25
CA LEU A 316 -14.94 -13.41 31.57
C LEU A 316 -15.86 -13.00 30.38
N GLY A 317 -15.86 -13.77 29.31
CA GLY A 317 -16.60 -13.46 28.06
C GLY A 317 -15.92 -12.39 27.21
N GLY A 318 -14.61 -12.20 27.38
CA GLY A 318 -13.82 -11.27 26.60
C GLY A 318 -13.28 -11.87 25.30
N THR A 319 -12.86 -11.01 24.39
CA THR A 319 -12.21 -11.37 23.13
C THR A 319 -10.88 -10.63 23.01
N ALA A 320 -9.79 -11.38 22.90
CA ALA A 320 -8.47 -10.84 22.66
C ALA A 320 -8.12 -10.87 21.16
N VAL A 321 -7.45 -9.82 20.71
CA VAL A 321 -6.87 -9.67 19.37
C VAL A 321 -5.36 -9.52 19.56
N ILE A 322 -4.55 -10.23 18.80
CA ILE A 322 -3.11 -10.01 18.81
C ILE A 322 -2.77 -9.05 17.68
N SER A 323 -2.08 -7.96 18.01
CA SER A 323 -1.62 -6.97 17.04
C SER A 323 -0.14 -7.17 16.71
N MET A 324 0.16 -7.22 15.42
CA MET A 324 1.50 -7.36 14.85
C MET A 324 1.94 -6.02 14.27
N GLY A 325 3.13 -5.54 14.60
CA GLY A 325 3.65 -4.29 14.03
C GLY A 325 3.75 -3.15 15.03
N GLY A 326 3.15 -1.98 14.71
CA GLY A 326 3.26 -0.75 15.48
C GLY A 326 4.47 0.12 15.11
N TRP A 327 4.56 1.31 15.72
CA TRP A 327 5.52 2.34 15.32
C TRP A 327 6.99 2.02 15.62
N ASN A 328 7.29 1.45 16.81
CA ASN A 328 8.66 1.42 17.33
C ASN A 328 9.55 0.30 16.80
N ASN A 329 8.98 -0.75 16.24
CA ASN A 329 9.69 -1.94 15.79
C ASN A 329 9.12 -2.42 14.45
N HIS A 330 9.59 -3.56 13.97
CA HIS A 330 9.21 -4.07 12.67
C HIS A 330 8.22 -5.23 12.77
N ILE A 331 7.24 -5.21 11.90
CA ILE A 331 6.43 -6.40 11.61
C ILE A 331 7.35 -7.48 11.00
N PRO A 332 7.22 -8.76 11.39
CA PRO A 332 8.20 -9.82 11.05
C PRO A 332 8.59 -9.90 9.58
N GLU A 333 7.66 -9.84 8.66
CA GLU A 333 7.93 -9.96 7.22
C GLU A 333 8.56 -8.71 6.56
N LEU A 334 8.70 -7.62 7.30
CA LEU A 334 9.53 -6.50 6.85
C LEU A 334 11.03 -6.88 6.88
N ILE A 335 11.42 -7.64 7.92
CA ILE A 335 12.79 -8.08 8.17
C ILE A 335 13.06 -9.43 7.52
N VAL A 336 12.17 -10.41 7.70
CA VAL A 336 12.34 -11.80 7.25
C VAL A 336 11.61 -12.00 5.91
N LYS A 337 12.39 -12.37 4.89
CA LYS A 337 11.86 -12.58 3.53
C LYS A 337 11.34 -14.01 3.32
N ASP A 338 11.64 -14.93 4.20
CA ASP A 338 11.15 -16.32 4.18
C ASP A 338 9.66 -16.35 4.62
N GLU A 339 8.78 -16.47 3.64
CA GLU A 339 7.33 -16.48 3.86
C GLU A 339 6.86 -17.72 4.63
N ASP A 340 7.51 -18.86 4.47
CA ASP A 340 7.16 -20.09 5.18
C ASP A 340 7.46 -19.95 6.67
N LYS A 341 8.59 -19.34 6.98
CA LYS A 341 9.01 -19.07 8.35
C LYS A 341 8.05 -18.09 9.04
N VAL A 342 7.72 -16.97 8.40
CA VAL A 342 6.80 -15.97 8.98
C VAL A 342 5.38 -16.53 9.12
N TYR A 343 4.88 -17.26 8.12
CA TYR A 343 3.61 -17.97 8.21
C TYR A 343 3.57 -18.91 9.41
N GLY A 344 4.63 -19.70 9.60
CA GLY A 344 4.75 -20.61 10.75
C GLY A 344 4.73 -19.88 12.09
N TRP A 345 5.38 -18.73 12.18
CA TRP A 345 5.34 -17.90 13.40
C TRP A 345 3.94 -17.38 13.70
N TYR A 346 3.25 -16.81 12.70
CA TYR A 346 1.89 -16.30 12.90
C TYR A 346 0.93 -17.41 13.32
N SER A 347 0.99 -18.57 12.68
CA SER A 347 0.19 -19.73 13.09
C SER A 347 0.48 -20.14 14.53
N SER A 348 1.77 -20.26 14.91
CA SER A 348 2.17 -20.63 16.28
C SER A 348 1.69 -19.63 17.33
N ILE A 349 1.75 -18.32 17.04
CA ILE A 349 1.28 -17.28 17.96
C ILE A 349 -0.24 -17.37 18.16
N LEU A 350 -1.00 -17.47 17.06
CA LEU A 350 -2.45 -17.59 17.13
C LEU A 350 -2.89 -18.83 17.92
N ASP A 351 -2.22 -19.96 17.67
CA ASP A 351 -2.47 -21.21 18.39
C ASP A 351 -2.10 -21.12 19.87
N ALA A 352 -0.93 -20.52 20.20
CA ALA A 352 -0.44 -20.39 21.56
C ALA A 352 -1.36 -19.61 22.49
N TYR A 353 -2.02 -18.57 21.95
CA TYR A 353 -2.98 -17.74 22.67
C TYR A 353 -4.45 -18.16 22.43
N ALA A 354 -4.69 -19.17 21.59
CA ALA A 354 -6.01 -19.64 21.18
C ALA A 354 -6.93 -18.51 20.69
N VAL A 355 -6.41 -17.66 19.79
CA VAL A 355 -7.14 -16.52 19.23
C VAL A 355 -7.38 -16.70 17.73
N GLU A 356 -8.56 -16.29 17.27
CA GLU A 356 -8.98 -16.30 15.85
C GLU A 356 -9.12 -14.88 15.29
N ARG A 357 -8.48 -13.90 15.93
CA ARG A 357 -8.50 -12.50 15.53
C ARG A 357 -7.10 -11.94 15.60
N VAL A 358 -6.68 -11.36 14.49
CA VAL A 358 -5.37 -10.74 14.36
C VAL A 358 -5.54 -9.32 13.81
N ASP A 359 -4.77 -8.42 14.34
CA ASP A 359 -4.60 -7.06 13.82
C ASP A 359 -3.20 -6.90 13.24
N PHE A 360 -3.09 -6.18 12.15
CA PHE A 360 -1.82 -5.77 11.55
C PHE A 360 -1.73 -4.25 11.60
N ASP A 361 -0.88 -3.75 12.47
CA ASP A 361 -0.62 -2.33 12.64
C ASP A 361 0.55 -1.93 11.74
N ILE A 362 0.21 -1.40 10.55
CA ILE A 362 1.18 -1.11 9.49
C ILE A 362 1.38 0.40 9.40
N GLU A 363 2.55 0.85 9.87
CA GLU A 363 2.88 2.26 10.01
C GLU A 363 4.18 2.66 9.28
N GLY A 364 4.38 3.96 9.12
CA GLY A 364 5.64 4.54 8.67
C GLY A 364 6.16 3.98 7.36
N ASN A 365 7.44 3.59 7.33
CA ASN A 365 8.11 3.07 6.14
C ASN A 365 7.54 1.74 5.64
N ALA A 366 6.89 0.95 6.49
CA ALA A 366 6.28 -0.31 6.09
C ALA A 366 5.16 -0.07 5.05
N GLN A 367 4.33 0.98 5.22
CA GLN A 367 3.28 1.32 4.26
C GLN A 367 3.80 1.69 2.86
N GLN A 368 5.04 2.16 2.75
CA GLN A 368 5.64 2.58 1.49
C GLN A 368 6.34 1.43 0.76
N ASN A 369 6.61 0.33 1.44
CA ASN A 369 7.39 -0.79 0.91
C ASN A 369 6.50 -1.80 0.17
N GLN A 370 6.38 -1.65 -1.14
CA GLN A 370 5.55 -2.50 -1.99
C GLN A 370 5.98 -3.98 -1.98
N GLU A 371 7.27 -4.27 -1.86
CA GLU A 371 7.78 -5.65 -1.77
C GLU A 371 7.32 -6.31 -0.46
N PHE A 372 7.44 -5.58 0.64
CA PHE A 372 6.92 -6.02 1.94
C PHE A 372 5.41 -6.25 1.88
N LEU A 373 4.63 -5.27 1.41
CA LEU A 373 3.17 -5.38 1.34
C LEU A 373 2.73 -6.58 0.48
N GLY A 374 3.39 -6.82 -0.65
CA GLY A 374 3.12 -8.01 -1.48
C GLY A 374 3.41 -9.32 -0.73
N ARG A 375 4.53 -9.42 -0.01
CA ARG A 375 4.88 -10.58 0.82
C ARG A 375 3.87 -10.78 1.95
N HIS A 376 3.51 -9.70 2.66
CA HIS A 376 2.48 -9.70 3.69
C HIS A 376 1.16 -10.31 3.18
N LEU A 377 0.66 -9.83 2.04
CA LEU A 377 -0.60 -10.31 1.49
C LEU A 377 -0.55 -11.78 1.04
N ARG A 378 0.61 -12.28 0.57
CA ARG A 378 0.76 -13.71 0.28
C ARG A 378 0.71 -14.56 1.54
N ILE A 379 1.35 -14.13 2.63
CA ILE A 379 1.29 -14.79 3.94
C ILE A 379 -0.14 -14.78 4.48
N VAL A 380 -0.79 -13.62 4.46
CA VAL A 380 -2.20 -13.47 4.91
C VAL A 380 -3.15 -14.36 4.09
N THR A 381 -2.95 -14.44 2.77
CA THR A 381 -3.73 -15.35 1.92
C THR A 381 -3.62 -16.81 2.38
N ARG A 382 -2.44 -17.24 2.81
CA ARG A 382 -2.21 -18.60 3.35
C ARG A 382 -2.93 -18.79 4.68
N LEU A 383 -2.83 -17.81 5.59
CA LEU A 383 -3.55 -17.83 6.87
C LEU A 383 -5.06 -17.95 6.67
N LEU A 384 -5.62 -17.15 5.75
CA LEU A 384 -7.06 -17.17 5.45
C LEU A 384 -7.54 -18.50 4.85
N LYS A 385 -6.68 -19.20 4.13
CA LYS A 385 -6.99 -20.54 3.62
C LYS A 385 -6.95 -21.60 4.71
N ALA A 386 -5.94 -21.52 5.59
CA ALA A 386 -5.77 -22.48 6.67
C ALA A 386 -6.82 -22.29 7.77
N CYS A 387 -7.19 -21.03 8.06
CA CYS A 387 -8.11 -20.65 9.12
C CYS A 387 -9.32 -19.88 8.56
N PRO A 388 -10.37 -20.57 8.07
CA PRO A 388 -11.53 -19.91 7.45
C PRO A 388 -12.27 -18.93 8.37
N ASP A 389 -12.23 -19.13 9.68
CA ASP A 389 -12.89 -18.28 10.68
C ASP A 389 -12.02 -17.14 11.20
N LEU A 390 -10.76 -17.08 10.77
CA LEU A 390 -9.82 -16.01 11.15
C LEU A 390 -10.36 -14.65 10.69
N ARG A 391 -10.53 -13.72 11.63
CA ARG A 391 -10.87 -12.33 11.34
C ARG A 391 -9.60 -11.47 11.36
N ILE A 392 -9.48 -10.63 10.36
CA ILE A 392 -8.31 -9.76 10.19
C ILE A 392 -8.73 -8.32 10.27
N SER A 393 -8.06 -7.55 11.12
CA SER A 393 -8.07 -6.10 11.09
C SER A 393 -6.73 -5.53 10.60
N TYR A 394 -6.79 -4.33 10.08
CA TYR A 394 -5.64 -3.50 9.75
C TYR A 394 -5.76 -2.18 10.50
N THR A 395 -4.79 -1.87 11.33
CA THR A 395 -4.67 -0.56 11.96
C THR A 395 -3.75 0.29 11.09
N LEU A 396 -4.26 1.43 10.61
CA LEU A 396 -3.59 2.26 9.61
C LEU A 396 -3.60 3.74 10.01
N PRO A 397 -2.52 4.49 9.73
CA PRO A 397 -2.50 5.93 9.81
C PRO A 397 -3.54 6.57 8.90
N VAL A 398 -4.18 7.61 9.41
CA VAL A 398 -5.16 8.42 8.68
C VAL A 398 -4.91 9.90 8.92
N ASP A 399 -5.31 10.74 7.99
CA ASP A 399 -5.15 12.18 8.06
C ASP A 399 -6.50 12.88 8.27
N ALA A 400 -6.52 13.92 9.14
CA ALA A 400 -7.56 14.92 9.09
C ALA A 400 -7.20 15.96 8.01
N GLY A 401 -8.09 16.20 7.08
CA GLY A 401 -7.86 17.22 6.05
C GLY A 401 -7.69 18.60 6.70
N ARG A 402 -6.69 19.37 6.28
CA ARG A 402 -6.42 20.71 6.84
C ARG A 402 -7.60 21.66 6.66
N GLU A 403 -8.45 21.42 5.65
CA GLU A 403 -9.59 22.26 5.29
C GLU A 403 -10.91 21.47 5.12
N ALA A 404 -10.94 20.22 5.57
CA ALA A 404 -12.17 19.43 5.52
C ALA A 404 -13.29 20.14 6.31
N ARG A 405 -14.36 20.50 5.64
CA ARG A 405 -15.55 21.08 6.25
C ARG A 405 -16.58 19.97 6.46
N PRO A 406 -17.44 20.09 7.50
CA PRO A 406 -18.52 19.13 7.70
C PRO A 406 -19.41 18.94 6.48
N GLU A 407 -19.65 20.00 5.71
CA GLU A 407 -20.42 19.98 4.49
C GLU A 407 -19.75 19.28 3.30
N ASP A 408 -18.41 19.19 3.30
CA ASP A 408 -17.66 18.50 2.25
C ASP A 408 -17.75 16.96 2.39
N VAL A 409 -18.26 16.50 3.53
CA VAL A 409 -18.35 15.07 3.87
C VAL A 409 -19.65 14.43 3.38
N ASP A 410 -20.70 15.23 3.22
CA ASP A 410 -22.03 14.78 2.77
C ASP A 410 -22.28 15.11 1.28
N GLY A 411 -21.26 15.63 0.56
CA GLY A 411 -21.32 15.87 -0.88
C GLY A 411 -21.40 14.57 -1.69
N PRO A 412 -21.96 14.61 -2.91
CA PRO A 412 -21.97 13.45 -3.79
C PRO A 412 -20.53 13.00 -4.05
N ASP A 413 -20.31 11.69 -4.07
CA ASP A 413 -19.03 11.09 -4.47
C ASP A 413 -18.57 11.72 -5.78
N ASP A 414 -17.35 12.25 -5.83
CA ASP A 414 -16.80 12.74 -7.08
C ASP A 414 -16.65 11.55 -8.03
N PRO A 415 -17.46 11.46 -9.11
CA PRO A 415 -17.38 10.37 -10.07
C PRO A 415 -16.04 10.32 -10.82
N ASN A 416 -15.19 11.34 -10.65
CA ASN A 416 -13.87 11.46 -11.25
C ASN A 416 -12.74 11.03 -10.30
N ASP A 417 -13.02 10.69 -9.04
CA ASP A 417 -12.03 10.08 -8.13
C ASP A 417 -11.68 8.64 -8.60
N LYS A 418 -11.11 8.59 -9.80
CA LYS A 418 -10.59 7.36 -10.40
C LYS A 418 -9.17 7.10 -9.91
N SER A 419 -9.01 6.85 -8.61
CA SER A 419 -7.83 6.13 -8.12
C SER A 419 -6.46 6.77 -8.38
N ASP A 420 -6.31 8.07 -8.34
CA ASP A 420 -4.99 8.68 -8.36
C ASP A 420 -4.30 8.41 -6.99
N PRO A 421 -3.10 7.80 -6.97
CA PRO A 421 -2.32 7.62 -5.74
C PRO A 421 -1.75 8.96 -5.20
N THR A 422 -1.92 10.06 -5.90
CA THR A 422 -1.53 11.38 -5.41
C THR A 422 -2.47 11.84 -4.30
N PRO A 423 -1.97 12.51 -3.23
CA PRO A 423 -2.84 13.14 -2.26
C PRO A 423 -3.74 14.13 -3.02
N GLU A 424 -5.04 13.94 -2.92
CA GLU A 424 -5.97 14.92 -3.46
C GLU A 424 -5.79 16.21 -2.66
N LEU A 425 -5.31 17.23 -3.34
CA LEU A 425 -5.33 18.57 -2.78
C LEU A 425 -6.76 19.10 -2.92
N THR A 426 -7.33 19.65 -1.85
CA THR A 426 -8.52 20.46 -1.98
C THR A 426 -8.26 21.61 -2.96
N PRO A 427 -9.28 22.23 -3.56
CA PRO A 427 -9.10 23.39 -4.44
C PRO A 427 -8.25 24.52 -3.85
N THR A 428 -8.13 24.57 -2.52
CA THR A 428 -7.34 25.54 -1.74
C THR A 428 -5.96 24.99 -1.31
N GLY A 429 -5.60 23.77 -1.72
CA GLY A 429 -4.28 23.16 -1.45
C GLY A 429 -4.17 22.36 -0.15
N GLY A 430 -5.30 22.05 0.52
CA GLY A 430 -5.34 21.15 1.68
C GLY A 430 -5.38 19.67 1.28
N TYR A 431 -5.17 18.78 2.25
CA TYR A 431 -5.32 17.33 2.06
C TYR A 431 -6.74 16.90 2.43
N VAL A 432 -7.28 15.93 1.70
CA VAL A 432 -8.55 15.28 2.05
C VAL A 432 -8.33 14.37 3.25
N ALA A 433 -9.27 14.36 4.20
CA ALA A 433 -9.24 13.47 5.35
C ALA A 433 -9.37 11.99 4.94
N GLY A 434 -9.10 11.07 5.85
CA GLY A 434 -9.19 9.63 5.61
C GLY A 434 -7.83 8.97 5.44
N PHE A 435 -7.74 7.93 4.62
CA PHE A 435 -6.45 7.27 4.39
C PHE A 435 -5.51 8.16 3.60
N ASN A 436 -4.24 8.19 4.02
CA ASN A 436 -3.17 8.80 3.23
C ASN A 436 -2.92 8.01 1.93
N VAL A 437 -2.06 8.54 1.04
CA VAL A 437 -1.76 7.92 -0.26
C VAL A 437 -1.30 6.46 -0.14
N ASN A 438 -0.53 6.12 0.88
CA ASN A 438 -0.02 4.77 1.12
C ASN A 438 -1.13 3.83 1.63
N GLY A 439 -1.99 4.31 2.52
CA GLY A 439 -3.17 3.58 2.99
C GLY A 439 -4.14 3.28 1.84
N LYS A 440 -4.43 4.27 0.97
CA LYS A 440 -5.24 4.08 -0.25
C LYS A 440 -4.61 3.07 -1.22
N ALA A 441 -3.28 3.10 -1.38
CA ALA A 441 -2.55 2.12 -2.19
C ALA A 441 -2.64 0.71 -1.59
N PHE A 442 -2.54 0.58 -0.28
CA PHE A 442 -2.68 -0.70 0.42
C PHE A 442 -4.10 -1.28 0.28
N LEU A 443 -5.14 -0.47 0.43
CA LEU A 443 -6.52 -0.90 0.18
C LEU A 443 -6.71 -1.43 -1.25
N ARG A 444 -6.08 -0.81 -2.26
CA ARG A 444 -6.07 -1.35 -3.63
C ARG A 444 -5.41 -2.71 -3.71
N MET A 445 -4.27 -2.89 -3.05
CA MET A 445 -3.59 -4.18 -3.02
C MET A 445 -4.46 -5.26 -2.37
N LEU A 446 -5.11 -4.97 -1.24
CA LEU A 446 -6.09 -5.88 -0.62
C LEU A 446 -7.18 -6.29 -1.60
N ALA A 447 -7.81 -5.34 -2.28
CA ALA A 447 -8.84 -5.61 -3.28
C ALA A 447 -8.30 -6.44 -4.45
N THR A 448 -7.09 -6.13 -4.94
CA THR A 448 -6.42 -6.89 -6.01
C THR A 448 -6.17 -8.34 -5.61
N TYR A 449 -5.75 -8.59 -4.37
CA TYR A 449 -5.57 -9.94 -3.83
C TYR A 449 -6.89 -10.65 -3.52
N GLY A 450 -8.02 -9.96 -3.64
CA GLY A 450 -9.35 -10.51 -3.32
C GLY A 450 -9.61 -10.61 -1.82
N ILE A 451 -8.91 -9.82 -1.01
CA ILE A 451 -9.03 -9.79 0.44
C ILE A 451 -9.90 -8.60 0.85
N THR A 452 -11.07 -8.89 1.42
CA THR A 452 -11.92 -7.89 2.08
C THR A 452 -11.71 -8.03 3.60
N PRO A 453 -11.03 -7.09 4.26
CA PRO A 453 -10.71 -7.21 5.69
C PRO A 453 -11.97 -7.21 6.56
N SER A 454 -11.91 -7.80 7.75
CA SER A 454 -13.00 -7.73 8.72
C SER A 454 -13.16 -6.33 9.30
N LEU A 455 -12.03 -5.64 9.48
CA LEU A 455 -11.96 -4.26 9.98
C LEU A 455 -10.79 -3.52 9.33
N VAL A 456 -10.97 -2.23 9.11
CA VAL A 456 -9.87 -1.27 8.92
C VAL A 456 -10.00 -0.20 10.00
N ASN A 457 -9.07 -0.21 10.92
CA ASN A 457 -9.08 0.61 12.12
C ASN A 457 -8.23 1.85 11.88
N GLY A 458 -8.84 3.02 11.81
CA GLY A 458 -8.14 4.27 11.57
C GLY A 458 -7.53 4.85 12.84
N MET A 459 -6.26 5.18 12.81
CA MET A 459 -5.59 5.91 13.90
C MET A 459 -6.01 7.37 13.87
N VAL A 460 -7.22 7.66 14.42
CA VAL A 460 -7.78 9.01 14.49
C VAL A 460 -7.14 9.79 15.65
N MET A 461 -5.82 9.94 15.55
CA MET A 461 -4.94 10.55 16.56
C MET A 461 -3.80 11.33 15.89
N THR A 462 -3.17 12.26 16.63
CA THR A 462 -2.00 13.03 16.18
C THR A 462 -2.23 13.71 14.82
N MET A 463 -3.45 14.19 14.59
CA MET A 463 -3.89 14.71 13.28
C MET A 463 -3.46 16.16 13.01
N GLY A 464 -2.59 16.73 13.85
CA GLY A 464 -1.91 18.02 13.63
C GLY A 464 -2.80 19.26 13.70
N ASN A 465 -4.07 19.13 14.03
CA ASN A 465 -5.02 20.25 14.10
C ASN A 465 -5.46 20.50 15.55
N LYS A 466 -4.58 21.16 16.33
CA LYS A 466 -4.76 21.39 17.78
C LYS A 466 -5.96 22.29 18.11
N ASP A 467 -6.35 23.14 17.17
CA ASP A 467 -7.38 24.18 17.38
C ASP A 467 -8.80 23.64 17.15
N ARG A 468 -8.93 22.45 16.59
CA ARG A 468 -10.23 21.80 16.36
C ARG A 468 -10.53 20.74 17.42
N PRO A 469 -11.82 20.54 17.75
CA PRO A 469 -12.24 19.45 18.62
C PRO A 469 -11.86 18.10 17.99
N GLN A 470 -11.02 17.33 18.65
CA GLN A 470 -10.49 16.07 18.12
C GLN A 470 -11.58 15.02 17.87
N GLY A 471 -12.70 15.07 18.57
CA GLY A 471 -13.87 14.24 18.28
C GLY A 471 -14.48 14.54 16.91
N THR A 472 -14.59 15.82 16.54
CA THR A 472 -15.07 16.24 15.22
C THR A 472 -14.12 15.79 14.11
N GLU A 473 -12.80 16.00 14.29
CA GLU A 473 -11.78 15.55 13.33
C GLU A 473 -11.84 14.03 13.11
N ALA A 474 -11.95 13.26 14.20
CA ALA A 474 -12.11 11.81 14.14
C ALA A 474 -13.35 11.40 13.32
N ILE A 475 -14.50 12.04 13.56
CA ILE A 475 -15.75 11.74 12.86
C ILE A 475 -15.64 12.07 11.36
N ILE A 476 -15.06 13.21 11.00
CA ILE A 476 -14.81 13.58 9.60
C ILE A 476 -13.91 12.51 8.94
N THR A 477 -12.81 12.17 9.57
CA THR A 477 -11.88 11.17 9.07
C THR A 477 -12.56 9.82 8.81
N LEU A 478 -13.42 9.34 9.73
CA LEU A 478 -14.15 8.08 9.56
C LEU A 478 -15.11 8.12 8.36
N LYS A 479 -15.72 9.25 8.05
CA LYS A 479 -16.59 9.41 6.88
C LYS A 479 -15.77 9.28 5.58
N TYR A 480 -14.58 9.89 5.50
CA TYR A 480 -13.69 9.72 4.36
C TYR A 480 -13.12 8.28 4.25
N MET A 481 -12.80 7.64 5.37
CA MET A 481 -12.44 6.23 5.37
C MET A 481 -13.55 5.33 4.79
N GLN A 482 -14.81 5.62 5.12
CA GLN A 482 -15.95 4.88 4.57
C GLN A 482 -16.03 5.04 3.05
N ARG A 483 -15.86 6.25 2.54
CA ARG A 483 -15.81 6.55 1.11
C ARG A 483 -14.67 5.78 0.42
N ASP A 484 -13.46 5.84 0.99
CA ASP A 484 -12.29 5.14 0.46
C ASP A 484 -12.50 3.61 0.41
N LEU A 485 -13.06 3.03 1.49
CA LEU A 485 -13.39 1.60 1.53
C LEU A 485 -14.44 1.22 0.49
N LYS A 486 -15.51 2.03 0.38
CA LYS A 486 -16.59 1.79 -0.59
C LYS A 486 -16.07 1.79 -2.01
N LEU A 487 -15.17 2.72 -2.33
CA LEU A 487 -14.54 2.81 -3.64
C LEU A 487 -13.70 1.55 -3.98
N ARG A 488 -12.99 1.01 -3.00
CA ARG A 488 -12.12 -0.18 -3.19
C ARG A 488 -12.87 -1.50 -3.10
N PHE A 489 -13.97 -1.54 -2.36
CA PHE A 489 -14.81 -2.72 -2.16
C PHE A 489 -16.27 -2.45 -2.58
N PRO A 490 -16.52 -2.13 -3.87
CA PRO A 490 -17.84 -1.68 -4.36
C PRO A 490 -18.95 -2.72 -4.19
N HIS A 491 -18.59 -3.98 -3.95
CA HIS A 491 -19.53 -5.06 -3.69
C HIS A 491 -20.16 -5.00 -2.27
N LEU A 492 -19.57 -4.24 -1.34
CA LEU A 492 -20.14 -4.03 -0.02
C LEU A 492 -21.28 -3.01 -0.10
N THR A 493 -22.32 -3.20 0.69
CA THR A 493 -23.31 -2.14 0.93
C THR A 493 -22.69 -1.07 1.84
N ASP A 494 -23.33 0.09 1.94
CA ASP A 494 -22.85 1.16 2.82
C ASP A 494 -22.77 0.70 4.28
N GLN A 495 -23.79 -0.03 4.75
CA GLN A 495 -23.80 -0.58 6.10
C GLN A 495 -22.69 -1.63 6.30
N GLN A 496 -22.45 -2.49 5.31
CA GLN A 496 -21.33 -3.44 5.36
C GLN A 496 -19.97 -2.73 5.37
N THR A 497 -19.85 -1.59 4.70
CA THR A 497 -18.65 -0.77 4.71
C THR A 497 -18.46 -0.14 6.09
N TRP A 498 -19.50 0.49 6.66
CA TRP A 498 -19.46 1.05 8.01
C TRP A 498 -19.08 0.00 9.06
N SER A 499 -19.65 -1.19 8.99
CA SER A 499 -19.34 -2.29 9.92
C SER A 499 -17.90 -2.81 9.84
N ARG A 500 -17.11 -2.35 8.86
CA ARG A 500 -15.69 -2.67 8.68
C ARG A 500 -14.75 -1.51 9.02
N ILE A 501 -15.26 -0.42 9.55
CA ILE A 501 -14.46 0.73 9.99
C ILE A 501 -14.32 0.69 11.51
N GLY A 502 -13.10 0.86 11.98
CA GLY A 502 -12.76 1.07 13.38
C GLY A 502 -12.21 2.46 13.63
N ALA A 503 -12.36 2.93 14.85
CA ALA A 503 -11.81 4.19 15.32
C ALA A 503 -10.84 3.97 16.49
N CYS A 504 -9.58 4.42 16.31
CA CYS A 504 -8.54 4.34 17.33
C CYS A 504 -8.00 5.75 17.66
N PRO A 505 -8.66 6.52 18.54
CA PRO A 505 -8.11 7.76 19.08
C PRO A 505 -7.01 7.47 20.11
N MET A 506 -6.10 8.44 20.34
CA MET A 506 -5.20 8.40 21.49
C MET A 506 -5.85 9.11 22.68
N TYR A 507 -6.01 8.41 23.79
CA TYR A 507 -6.67 8.95 24.98
C TYR A 507 -5.82 10.03 25.66
N GLY A 508 -6.41 11.21 25.87
CA GLY A 508 -5.77 12.33 26.51
C GLY A 508 -4.91 13.18 25.59
N ILE A 509 -3.73 13.59 26.05
CA ILE A 509 -2.81 14.41 25.27
C ILE A 509 -2.03 13.50 24.33
N ASN A 510 -2.11 13.79 23.03
CA ASN A 510 -1.45 13.04 21.97
C ASN A 510 0.02 13.51 21.82
N ASP A 511 0.83 12.75 21.07
CA ASP A 511 2.24 13.05 20.84
C ASP A 511 2.45 14.40 20.13
N GLY A 512 1.53 14.81 19.26
CA GLY A 512 1.50 16.13 18.64
C GLY A 512 1.02 17.26 19.56
N GLY A 513 0.53 16.95 20.76
CA GLY A 513 -0.03 17.88 21.73
C GLY A 513 -1.51 18.19 21.55
N GLU A 514 -2.21 17.51 20.63
CA GLU A 514 -3.66 17.53 20.50
C GLU A 514 -4.30 16.91 21.75
N LYS A 515 -5.53 17.35 22.08
CA LYS A 515 -6.23 16.88 23.28
C LYS A 515 -7.48 16.13 22.89
N PHE A 516 -7.46 14.80 23.05
CA PHE A 516 -8.65 13.97 22.94
C PHE A 516 -9.29 13.81 24.33
N THR A 517 -10.43 14.46 24.53
CA THR A 517 -11.10 14.56 25.84
C THR A 517 -12.17 13.48 26.02
N LEU A 518 -12.67 13.32 27.25
CA LEU A 518 -13.84 12.46 27.53
C LEU A 518 -15.06 12.86 26.71
N LYS A 519 -15.28 14.18 26.50
CA LYS A 519 -16.35 14.69 25.64
C LYS A 519 -16.14 14.25 24.19
N ASN A 520 -14.92 14.32 23.65
CA ASN A 520 -14.64 13.83 22.30
C ASN A 520 -14.92 12.33 22.16
N MET A 521 -14.63 11.56 23.22
CA MET A 521 -14.94 10.13 23.25
C MET A 521 -16.46 9.87 23.26
N GLU A 522 -17.26 10.67 23.99
CA GLU A 522 -18.72 10.59 23.98
C GLU A 522 -19.29 10.90 22.59
N GLU A 523 -18.80 11.97 21.93
CA GLU A 523 -19.17 12.35 20.56
C GLU A 523 -18.86 11.21 19.57
N LEU A 524 -17.64 10.66 19.64
CA LEU A 524 -17.22 9.54 18.79
C LEU A 524 -18.08 8.29 19.00
N VAL A 525 -18.36 7.91 20.25
CA VAL A 525 -19.20 6.74 20.56
C VAL A 525 -20.64 6.96 20.08
N ALA A 526 -21.20 8.16 20.22
CA ALA A 526 -22.52 8.49 19.70
C ALA A 526 -22.60 8.34 18.18
N PHE A 527 -21.59 8.85 17.46
CA PHE A 527 -21.47 8.67 16.02
C PHE A 527 -21.30 7.19 15.64
N ALA A 528 -20.47 6.46 16.37
CA ALA A 528 -20.23 5.04 16.15
C ALA A 528 -21.53 4.21 16.27
N ILE A 529 -22.35 4.51 17.28
CA ILE A 529 -23.68 3.90 17.45
C ILE A 529 -24.60 4.24 16.28
N GLN A 530 -24.64 5.52 15.88
CA GLN A 530 -25.49 5.98 14.77
C GLN A 530 -25.15 5.30 13.44
N LYS A 531 -23.86 5.12 13.16
CA LYS A 531 -23.38 4.54 11.88
C LYS A 531 -23.19 3.02 11.97
N GLU A 532 -23.27 2.43 13.15
CA GLU A 532 -23.01 1.01 13.41
C GLU A 532 -21.63 0.59 12.89
N ILE A 533 -20.59 1.39 13.23
CA ILE A 533 -19.23 1.08 12.80
C ILE A 533 -18.72 -0.25 13.36
N GLY A 534 -17.61 -0.75 12.84
CA GLY A 534 -17.05 -2.05 13.20
C GLY A 534 -16.55 -2.11 14.63
N SER A 535 -15.80 -1.09 15.06
CA SER A 535 -15.17 -1.05 16.38
C SER A 535 -14.90 0.37 16.85
N VAL A 536 -14.91 0.56 18.16
CA VAL A 536 -14.38 1.74 18.83
C VAL A 536 -13.29 1.27 19.79
N GLY A 537 -12.09 1.76 19.63
CA GLY A 537 -10.95 1.45 20.46
C GLY A 537 -10.26 2.69 21.00
N GLY A 538 -8.97 2.66 21.01
CA GLY A 538 -8.08 3.78 21.32
C GLY A 538 -6.74 3.32 21.85
N TRP A 539 -5.75 4.16 21.69
CA TRP A 539 -4.43 4.09 22.30
C TRP A 539 -4.41 4.91 23.57
N SER A 540 -4.36 4.33 24.72
CA SER A 540 -4.45 2.91 25.01
C SER A 540 -5.17 2.67 26.34
N ALA A 541 -5.61 1.46 26.55
CA ALA A 541 -6.30 1.10 27.78
C ALA A 541 -5.43 1.31 29.03
N ASN A 542 -4.13 1.02 28.94
CA ASN A 542 -3.21 1.27 30.04
C ASN A 542 -3.03 2.77 30.32
N ARG A 543 -3.01 3.64 29.29
CA ARG A 543 -2.97 5.11 29.48
C ARG A 543 -4.17 5.59 30.32
N ASP A 544 -5.37 5.12 30.00
CA ASP A 544 -6.60 5.47 30.72
C ASP A 544 -6.63 4.84 32.12
N TRP A 545 -6.24 3.57 32.23
CA TRP A 545 -6.28 2.82 33.49
C TRP A 545 -5.31 3.35 34.55
N HIS A 546 -4.14 3.83 34.13
CA HIS A 546 -3.13 4.39 35.04
C HIS A 546 -3.28 5.89 35.29
N SER A 547 -4.19 6.58 34.61
CA SER A 547 -4.39 8.02 34.75
C SER A 547 -4.63 8.45 36.19
N ASN A 548 -3.95 9.53 36.59
CA ASN A 548 -3.98 10.12 37.93
C ASN A 548 -3.62 9.16 39.07
N ARG A 549 -2.95 8.07 38.78
CA ARG A 549 -2.38 7.19 39.80
C ARG A 549 -0.93 7.65 40.09
N GLU A 550 -0.76 8.63 40.96
CA GLU A 550 0.55 9.19 41.30
C GLU A 550 1.56 8.14 41.77
N LYS A 551 1.08 7.10 42.47
CA LYS A 551 1.88 5.94 42.89
C LYS A 551 2.42 5.13 41.70
N GLU A 552 1.82 5.27 40.51
CA GLU A 552 2.21 4.66 39.26
C GLU A 552 2.91 5.67 38.33
N GLY A 553 3.27 6.85 38.84
CA GLY A 553 4.00 7.88 38.10
C GLY A 553 3.14 8.72 37.15
N CYS A 554 1.82 8.59 37.18
CA CYS A 554 0.90 9.35 36.34
C CYS A 554 0.30 10.54 37.10
N LYS A 555 0.45 11.73 36.55
CA LYS A 555 -0.13 12.98 37.07
C LYS A 555 -0.67 13.86 35.95
N ILE A 556 -1.50 14.84 36.31
CA ILE A 556 -1.99 15.83 35.35
C ILE A 556 -0.81 16.57 34.74
N GLY A 557 -0.75 16.61 33.40
CA GLY A 557 0.30 17.28 32.65
C GLY A 557 1.69 16.65 32.72
N GLY A 558 1.82 15.37 33.16
CA GLY A 558 3.11 14.71 33.22
C GLY A 558 3.07 13.22 33.54
N GLY A 559 4.23 12.60 33.52
CA GLY A 559 4.40 11.16 33.69
C GLY A 559 4.82 10.48 32.39
N ASP A 560 4.79 9.16 32.40
CA ASP A 560 5.09 8.34 31.24
C ASP A 560 3.98 8.45 30.19
N ILE A 561 4.30 8.97 29.02
CA ILE A 561 3.33 9.14 27.91
C ILE A 561 2.72 7.82 27.46
N TYR A 562 3.40 6.70 27.58
CA TYR A 562 2.89 5.39 27.19
C TYR A 562 1.83 4.85 28.17
N ASN A 563 1.86 5.31 29.41
CA ASN A 563 0.97 4.84 30.48
C ASN A 563 0.06 5.94 31.08
N CYS A 564 0.10 7.17 30.58
CA CYS A 564 -0.62 8.29 31.19
C CYS A 564 -1.32 9.14 30.14
N THR A 565 -2.56 9.57 30.42
CA THR A 565 -3.30 10.50 29.53
C THR A 565 -2.91 11.96 29.74
N TRP A 566 -2.27 12.30 30.88
CA TRP A 566 -1.96 13.67 31.33
C TRP A 566 -3.20 14.56 31.55
N MET A 567 -4.37 13.97 31.59
CA MET A 567 -5.66 14.66 31.75
C MET A 567 -6.22 14.49 33.17
N ASP A 568 -7.04 15.43 33.61
CA ASP A 568 -7.79 15.29 34.85
C ASP A 568 -9.02 14.40 34.64
N GLN A 569 -8.85 13.12 34.95
CA GLN A 569 -9.88 12.07 34.81
C GLN A 569 -9.66 10.95 35.82
N LYS A 570 -10.69 10.16 36.07
CA LYS A 570 -10.56 8.94 36.87
C LYS A 570 -10.05 7.78 36.03
N PRO A 571 -9.32 6.83 36.61
CA PRO A 571 -8.89 5.62 35.92
C PRO A 571 -10.05 4.89 35.24
N GLY A 572 -9.88 4.61 33.96
CA GLY A 572 -10.84 3.89 33.13
C GLY A 572 -12.03 4.70 32.62
N ASP A 573 -12.04 6.03 32.71
CA ASP A 573 -13.18 6.83 32.28
C ASP A 573 -13.38 6.80 30.74
N PHE A 574 -12.31 6.82 29.94
CA PHE A 574 -12.42 6.62 28.48
C PHE A 574 -12.96 5.24 28.14
N LEU A 575 -12.45 4.22 28.79
CA LEU A 575 -12.87 2.83 28.57
C LEU A 575 -14.33 2.60 28.96
N LYS A 576 -14.82 3.22 30.04
CA LYS A 576 -16.24 3.18 30.44
C LYS A 576 -17.14 3.86 29.42
N ILE A 577 -16.67 4.94 28.77
CA ILE A 577 -17.41 5.58 27.68
C ILE A 577 -17.40 4.66 26.45
N ALA A 578 -16.23 4.11 26.08
CA ALA A 578 -16.12 3.14 24.98
C ALA A 578 -17.05 1.93 25.18
N ALA A 579 -17.12 1.40 26.39
CA ALA A 579 -17.96 0.25 26.72
C ALA A 579 -19.48 0.50 26.53
N LYS A 580 -19.91 1.75 26.34
CA LYS A 580 -21.30 2.09 25.95
C LYS A 580 -21.59 1.76 24.47
N PHE A 581 -20.56 1.53 23.65
CA PHE A 581 -20.73 1.11 22.27
C PHE A 581 -21.14 -0.35 22.22
N ILE A 582 -22.43 -0.57 22.06
CA ILE A 582 -23.02 -1.91 21.91
C ILE A 582 -23.58 -1.98 20.50
N LYS A 583 -23.08 -2.93 19.68
CA LYS A 583 -23.72 -3.27 18.41
C LYS A 583 -25.11 -3.85 18.69
N LYS A 584 -26.12 -3.32 18.00
CA LYS A 584 -27.48 -3.88 18.04
C LYS A 584 -27.58 -5.17 17.28
#